data_32fe33e070915b7f9fe42877380060a4
#
_entry.id   32fe33e070915b7f9fe42877380060a4
#
_cell.length_a   1.000
_cell.length_b   1.000
_cell.length_c   1.000
_cell.angle_alpha   90.00
_cell.angle_beta   90.00
_cell.angle_gamma   90.00
#
_symmetry.space_group_name_H-M   'P 1'
#
loop_
_entity.id
_entity.type
_entity.pdbx_description
1 polymer ?
#
loop_
_entity_poly.entity_id
_entity_poly.type
_entity_poly.pdbx_seq_one_letter_code
_entity_poly.pdbx_strand_id
1 'polypeptide(L)'
;MQSDTVKKHCYSSSSVLFVFVLALGAPLPAAALAQSDSGIARWIAAPHRTPRNVARDPFRHPLETLTFFAVKENSTVVEILPGSAGYYMEILAPYLKERGRYIAANRDEAAAPRYLADHQKLLARLKGEPALYGKVMVTKFNADKHEIAAAGSADFVLTFRNLHNWIQRNEVDGALRVFHKALRPGGILGVVDHRGRNDMTQEAQMKSGYVRQDYAIAVIEKAGFKLAGVSEANANPKDTKDHPEGVWTLPPSYRLKDKDRSKFEAIGESDRFTLKFIKQF
;
A
#
# COMPACT_ATOMS: atom_id res chain seq x y z
N MET A 1 0.76 64.91 -66.80
CA MET A 1 2.08 65.32 -66.32
C MET A 1 2.02 65.35 -64.81
N GLN A 2 2.36 64.30 -64.14
CA GLN A 2 2.72 64.31 -62.74
C GLN A 2 3.43 62.98 -62.43
N SER A 3 4.64 63.11 -61.93
CA SER A 3 5.53 61.98 -61.67
C SER A 3 5.23 61.37 -60.31
N ASP A 4 4.97 60.08 -60.26
CA ASP A 4 4.80 59.34 -59.04
C ASP A 4 6.18 58.85 -58.53
N THR A 5 6.57 59.36 -57.38
CA THR A 5 7.77 58.95 -56.66
C THR A 5 7.49 57.77 -55.80
N VAL A 6 8.01 56.60 -56.12
CA VAL A 6 7.90 55.38 -55.34
C VAL A 6 8.93 55.41 -54.22
N LYS A 7 8.45 55.46 -52.94
CA LYS A 7 9.29 55.31 -51.74
C LYS A 7 9.52 53.82 -51.48
N LYS A 8 10.76 53.37 -51.58
CA LYS A 8 11.20 52.03 -51.12
C LYS A 8 11.29 52.01 -49.59
N HIS A 9 10.49 51.16 -48.94
CA HIS A 9 10.65 50.85 -47.52
C HIS A 9 11.62 49.68 -47.39
N CYS A 10 12.76 49.93 -46.71
CA CYS A 10 13.66 48.87 -46.23
C CYS A 10 13.06 48.19 -45.02
N TYR A 11 12.74 46.93 -45.12
CA TYR A 11 12.44 46.09 -43.97
C TYR A 11 13.73 45.53 -43.37
N SER A 12 14.06 45.94 -42.15
CA SER A 12 15.13 45.38 -41.35
C SER A 12 14.61 44.06 -40.75
N SER A 13 15.17 42.93 -41.17
CA SER A 13 14.89 41.61 -40.58
C SER A 13 15.71 41.46 -39.30
N SER A 14 15.06 41.63 -38.13
CA SER A 14 15.63 41.26 -36.85
C SER A 14 15.47 39.77 -36.64
N SER A 15 16.54 38.99 -36.77
CA SER A 15 16.57 37.58 -36.45
C SER A 15 16.55 37.41 -34.93
N VAL A 16 15.44 36.92 -34.40
CA VAL A 16 15.34 36.53 -32.99
C VAL A 16 15.89 35.10 -32.86
N LEU A 17 17.05 35.01 -32.24
CA LEU A 17 17.71 33.75 -31.91
C LEU A 17 16.97 33.09 -30.71
N PHE A 18 16.15 32.09 -30.97
CA PHE A 18 15.57 31.24 -29.91
C PHE A 18 16.66 30.29 -29.37
N VAL A 19 17.17 30.59 -28.20
CA VAL A 19 18.02 29.64 -27.46
C VAL A 19 17.12 28.61 -26.82
N PHE A 20 17.04 27.39 -27.38
CA PHE A 20 16.47 26.24 -26.73
C PHE A 20 17.40 25.78 -25.60
N VAL A 21 17.05 26.07 -24.37
CA VAL A 21 17.69 25.42 -23.21
C VAL A 21 17.10 24.00 -23.08
N LEU A 22 17.83 23.02 -23.63
CA LEU A 22 17.57 21.60 -23.30
C LEU A 22 17.92 21.39 -21.82
N ALA A 23 16.89 21.30 -20.98
CA ALA A 23 17.02 20.77 -19.63
C ALA A 23 17.36 19.28 -19.75
N LEU A 24 18.62 18.92 -19.68
CA LEU A 24 19.09 17.54 -19.48
C LEU A 24 18.58 17.09 -18.11
N GLY A 25 17.45 16.39 -18.10
CA GLY A 25 17.00 15.62 -16.95
C GLY A 25 18.06 14.55 -16.67
N ALA A 26 18.87 14.75 -15.63
CA ALA A 26 19.80 13.73 -15.18
C ALA A 26 19.01 12.46 -14.81
N PRO A 27 19.33 11.28 -15.37
CA PRO A 27 18.72 10.04 -14.94
C PRO A 27 19.11 9.82 -13.47
N LEU A 28 18.13 9.57 -12.61
CA LEU A 28 18.39 9.13 -11.24
C LEU A 28 19.28 7.88 -11.31
N PRO A 29 20.36 7.81 -10.53
CA PRO A 29 21.32 6.73 -10.66
C PRO A 29 20.64 5.40 -10.34
N ALA A 30 20.64 4.47 -11.28
CA ALA A 30 20.12 3.09 -11.13
C ALA A 30 20.71 2.37 -9.88
N ALA A 31 21.89 2.78 -9.44
CA ALA A 31 22.53 2.32 -8.20
C ALA A 31 21.73 2.61 -6.92
N ALA A 32 20.96 3.72 -6.86
CA ALA A 32 20.14 4.03 -5.68
C ALA A 32 18.92 3.13 -5.56
N LEU A 33 18.35 2.67 -6.67
CA LEU A 33 17.26 1.68 -6.69
C LEU A 33 17.77 0.29 -6.31
N ALA A 34 18.91 -0.14 -6.85
CA ALA A 34 19.52 -1.43 -6.53
C ALA A 34 19.94 -1.56 -5.06
N GLN A 35 20.33 -0.47 -4.40
CA GLN A 35 20.74 -0.47 -3.00
C GLN A 35 19.54 -0.56 -2.04
N SER A 36 18.38 0.01 -2.38
CA SER A 36 17.14 -0.13 -1.60
C SER A 36 16.57 -1.56 -1.68
N ASP A 37 16.62 -2.18 -2.86
CA ASP A 37 16.15 -3.55 -3.09
C ASP A 37 16.97 -4.58 -2.29
N SER A 38 18.30 -4.42 -2.22
CA SER A 38 19.18 -5.30 -1.44
C SER A 38 18.91 -5.23 0.06
N GLY A 39 18.54 -4.06 0.58
CA GLY A 39 18.24 -3.84 2.00
C GLY A 39 16.97 -4.59 2.44
N ILE A 40 15.87 -4.45 1.69
CA ILE A 40 14.61 -5.15 1.97
C ILE A 40 14.74 -6.64 1.72
N ALA A 41 15.41 -7.05 0.62
CA ALA A 41 15.62 -8.45 0.26
C ALA A 41 16.29 -9.25 1.38
N ARG A 42 17.27 -8.66 2.08
CA ARG A 42 17.92 -9.27 3.24
C ARG A 42 16.92 -9.63 4.33
N TRP A 43 15.95 -8.76 4.63
CA TRP A 43 14.96 -9.00 5.67
C TRP A 43 13.84 -9.95 5.24
N ILE A 44 13.56 -10.03 3.94
CA ILE A 44 12.65 -11.03 3.36
C ILE A 44 13.27 -12.44 3.50
N ALA A 45 14.57 -12.58 3.27
CA ALA A 45 15.29 -13.85 3.40
C ALA A 45 15.74 -14.19 4.83
N ALA A 46 15.47 -13.32 5.80
CA ALA A 46 16.02 -13.45 7.15
C ALA A 46 15.40 -14.63 7.94
N PRO A 47 16.21 -15.38 8.71
CA PRO A 47 15.79 -16.62 9.37
C PRO A 47 14.81 -16.43 10.54
N HIS A 48 14.63 -15.21 11.02
CA HIS A 48 13.66 -14.91 12.08
C HIS A 48 12.20 -14.93 11.59
N ARG A 49 11.97 -14.92 10.26
CA ARG A 49 10.62 -14.95 9.72
C ARG A 49 9.96 -16.30 9.96
N THR A 50 8.71 -16.24 10.40
CA THR A 50 7.97 -17.48 10.67
C THR A 50 7.75 -18.29 9.38
N PRO A 51 7.90 -19.63 9.41
CA PRO A 51 7.68 -20.48 8.23
C PRO A 51 6.32 -20.26 7.58
N ARG A 52 5.28 -20.00 8.39
CA ARG A 52 3.93 -19.68 7.92
C ARG A 52 3.89 -18.40 7.06
N ASN A 53 4.68 -17.39 7.40
CA ASN A 53 4.74 -16.14 6.63
C ASN A 53 5.59 -16.33 5.37
N VAL A 54 6.73 -17.01 5.48
CA VAL A 54 7.62 -17.33 4.34
C VAL A 54 6.86 -18.13 3.26
N ALA A 55 6.08 -19.13 3.65
CA ALA A 55 5.26 -19.92 2.73
C ALA A 55 4.24 -19.08 1.91
N ARG A 56 4.01 -17.84 2.29
CA ARG A 56 3.09 -16.91 1.61
C ARG A 56 3.79 -15.95 0.65
N ASP A 57 5.12 -15.90 0.65
CA ASP A 57 5.89 -14.99 -0.21
C ASP A 57 5.58 -15.18 -1.70
N PRO A 58 5.42 -16.43 -2.22
CA PRO A 58 5.04 -16.66 -3.62
C PRO A 58 3.67 -16.06 -4.02
N PHE A 59 2.83 -15.72 -3.05
CA PHE A 59 1.51 -15.11 -3.28
C PHE A 59 1.46 -13.63 -2.91
N ARG A 60 2.44 -13.13 -2.16
CA ARG A 60 2.42 -11.76 -1.62
C ARG A 60 3.52 -10.87 -2.18
N HIS A 61 4.47 -11.47 -2.88
CA HIS A 61 5.55 -10.78 -3.58
C HIS A 61 6.10 -9.59 -2.77
N PRO A 62 6.64 -9.84 -1.54
CA PRO A 62 6.95 -8.78 -0.60
C PRO A 62 8.02 -7.82 -1.13
N LEU A 63 8.99 -8.31 -1.91
CA LEU A 63 10.02 -7.46 -2.51
C LEU A 63 9.39 -6.48 -3.50
N GLU A 64 8.66 -7.00 -4.47
CA GLU A 64 8.02 -6.22 -5.53
C GLU A 64 7.01 -5.24 -4.93
N THR A 65 6.24 -5.66 -3.92
CA THR A 65 5.24 -4.82 -3.25
C THR A 65 5.90 -3.65 -2.52
N LEU A 66 6.93 -3.90 -1.72
CA LEU A 66 7.58 -2.86 -0.92
C LEU A 66 8.47 -1.94 -1.78
N THR A 67 9.09 -2.47 -2.83
CA THR A 67 9.81 -1.68 -3.84
C THR A 67 8.86 -0.77 -4.62
N PHE A 68 7.68 -1.28 -5.02
CA PHE A 68 6.66 -0.46 -5.68
C PHE A 68 6.21 0.72 -4.80
N PHE A 69 6.04 0.52 -3.50
CA PHE A 69 5.74 1.62 -2.58
C PHE A 69 6.93 2.55 -2.37
N ALA A 70 8.14 2.12 -2.68
CA ALA A 70 9.39 2.86 -2.49
C ALA A 70 9.74 3.11 -1.01
N VAL A 71 9.48 2.14 -0.14
CA VAL A 71 9.85 2.20 1.28
C VAL A 71 11.37 2.17 1.41
N LYS A 72 11.93 3.12 2.21
CA LYS A 72 13.36 3.24 2.48
C LYS A 72 13.66 2.99 3.95
N GLU A 73 14.90 2.61 4.26
CA GLU A 73 15.34 2.29 5.63
C GLU A 73 15.21 3.44 6.65
N ASN A 74 15.13 4.69 6.17
CA ASN A 74 14.94 5.89 6.97
C ASN A 74 13.49 6.40 7.02
N SER A 75 12.54 5.63 6.49
CA SER A 75 11.13 6.01 6.43
C SER A 75 10.43 5.83 7.77
N THR A 76 9.43 6.66 8.03
CA THR A 76 8.42 6.41 9.06
C THR A 76 7.22 5.72 8.43
N VAL A 77 7.01 4.44 8.76
CA VAL A 77 5.96 3.58 8.21
C VAL A 77 4.94 3.25 9.28
N VAL A 78 3.66 3.50 9.00
CA VAL A 78 2.52 3.02 9.79
C VAL A 78 1.89 1.85 9.04
N GLU A 79 1.92 0.66 9.62
CA GLU A 79 1.16 -0.50 9.13
C GLU A 79 -0.17 -0.60 9.87
N ILE A 80 -1.26 -0.66 9.12
CA ILE A 80 -2.61 -0.74 9.65
C ILE A 80 -2.99 -2.20 9.89
N LEU A 81 -3.28 -2.53 11.14
CA LEU A 81 -3.74 -3.85 11.60
C LEU A 81 -2.81 -5.00 11.17
N PRO A 82 -1.51 -4.94 11.52
CA PRO A 82 -0.57 -6.03 11.21
C PRO A 82 -1.01 -7.37 11.81
N GLY A 83 -1.75 -7.35 12.92
CA GLY A 83 -2.15 -8.53 13.68
C GLY A 83 -0.97 -9.28 14.31
N SER A 84 -1.25 -10.34 15.05
CA SER A 84 -0.20 -11.16 15.69
C SER A 84 0.66 -11.95 14.70
N ALA A 85 0.15 -12.22 13.50
CA ALA A 85 0.91 -12.87 12.44
C ALA A 85 2.02 -11.98 11.88
N GLY A 86 1.80 -10.66 11.81
CA GLY A 86 2.80 -9.64 11.49
C GLY A 86 3.59 -9.88 10.21
N TYR A 87 2.91 -10.24 9.10
CA TYR A 87 3.60 -10.63 7.86
C TYR A 87 4.61 -9.58 7.38
N TYR A 88 4.16 -8.33 7.20
CA TYR A 88 5.06 -7.24 6.80
C TYR A 88 5.84 -6.69 7.98
N MET A 89 5.36 -6.79 9.22
CA MET A 89 6.09 -6.45 10.42
C MET A 89 7.42 -7.20 10.53
N GLU A 90 7.44 -8.50 10.21
CA GLU A 90 8.67 -9.31 10.21
C GLU A 90 9.75 -8.78 9.26
N ILE A 91 9.36 -8.05 8.23
CA ILE A 91 10.26 -7.45 7.25
C ILE A 91 10.58 -6.00 7.62
N LEU A 92 9.52 -5.19 7.83
CA LEU A 92 9.63 -3.74 7.97
C LEU A 92 10.18 -3.30 9.33
N ALA A 93 9.81 -3.98 10.43
CA ALA A 93 10.26 -3.58 11.74
C ALA A 93 11.80 -3.64 11.89
N PRO A 94 12.49 -4.75 11.55
CA PRO A 94 13.95 -4.78 11.57
C PRO A 94 14.61 -3.93 10.47
N TYR A 95 13.98 -3.79 9.29
CA TYR A 95 14.48 -2.95 8.21
C TYR A 95 14.57 -1.47 8.61
N LEU A 96 13.55 -0.97 9.32
CA LEU A 96 13.44 0.43 9.73
C LEU A 96 14.13 0.73 11.08
N LYS A 97 14.54 -0.30 11.82
CA LYS A 97 14.94 -0.22 13.21
C LYS A 97 16.02 0.83 13.52
N GLU A 98 17.02 0.95 12.64
CA GLU A 98 18.20 1.78 12.94
C GLU A 98 18.05 3.23 12.43
N ARG A 99 17.35 3.45 11.34
CA ARG A 99 17.29 4.75 10.66
C ARG A 99 15.90 5.29 10.47
N GLY A 100 14.88 4.44 10.51
CA GLY A 100 13.49 4.77 10.31
C GLY A 100 12.63 4.53 11.55
N ARG A 101 11.33 4.40 11.34
CA ARG A 101 10.35 4.07 12.39
C ARG A 101 9.30 3.14 11.84
N TYR A 102 8.99 2.09 12.59
CA TYR A 102 7.85 1.23 12.31
C TYR A 102 6.79 1.40 13.40
N ILE A 103 5.56 1.71 12.99
CA ILE A 103 4.40 1.93 13.85
C ILE A 103 3.34 0.89 13.49
N ALA A 104 3.00 0.02 14.45
CA ALA A 104 1.92 -0.94 14.35
C ALA A 104 0.62 -0.29 14.85
N ALA A 105 -0.20 0.25 13.96
CA ALA A 105 -1.52 0.78 14.29
C ALA A 105 -2.51 -0.38 14.44
N ASN A 106 -2.69 -0.88 15.65
CA ASN A 106 -3.48 -2.08 15.92
C ASN A 106 -4.81 -1.72 16.61
N ARG A 107 -5.69 -2.71 16.80
CA ARG A 107 -7.00 -2.48 17.42
C ARG A 107 -6.87 -1.98 18.85
N ASP A 108 -7.85 -1.19 19.29
CA ASP A 108 -7.96 -0.73 20.67
C ASP A 108 -8.55 -1.81 21.59
N GLU A 109 -8.54 -1.54 22.89
CA GLU A 109 -9.06 -2.45 23.92
C GLU A 109 -10.61 -2.59 23.87
N ALA A 110 -11.31 -1.66 23.20
CA ALA A 110 -12.75 -1.74 22.99
C ALA A 110 -13.14 -2.69 21.85
N ALA A 111 -12.16 -3.28 21.17
CA ALA A 111 -12.41 -4.26 20.11
C ALA A 111 -13.03 -5.56 20.67
N ALA A 112 -13.74 -6.29 19.80
CA ALA A 112 -14.30 -7.58 20.18
C ALA A 112 -13.23 -8.55 20.75
N PRO A 113 -13.57 -9.45 21.67
CA PRO A 113 -12.61 -10.29 22.42
C PRO A 113 -11.58 -11.02 21.56
N ARG A 114 -12.00 -11.51 20.38
CA ARG A 114 -11.07 -12.16 19.43
C ARG A 114 -9.93 -11.24 18.94
N TYR A 115 -10.22 -9.95 18.78
CA TYR A 115 -9.22 -8.96 18.36
C TYR A 115 -8.33 -8.51 19.50
N LEU A 116 -8.90 -8.48 20.72
CA LEU A 116 -8.12 -8.22 21.92
C LEU A 116 -7.09 -9.35 22.15
N ALA A 117 -7.50 -10.61 22.02
CA ALA A 117 -6.59 -11.75 22.12
C ALA A 117 -5.47 -11.71 21.07
N ASP A 118 -5.79 -11.32 19.83
CA ASP A 118 -4.78 -11.13 18.79
C ASP A 118 -3.82 -9.97 19.11
N HIS A 119 -4.33 -8.87 19.63
CA HIS A 119 -3.51 -7.74 20.07
C HIS A 119 -2.55 -8.14 21.22
N GLN A 120 -3.03 -8.88 22.21
CA GLN A 120 -2.19 -9.38 23.30
C GLN A 120 -1.07 -10.31 22.79
N LYS A 121 -1.36 -11.18 21.80
CA LYS A 121 -0.33 -12.00 21.14
C LYS A 121 0.71 -11.15 20.42
N LEU A 122 0.29 -10.08 19.75
CA LEU A 122 1.23 -9.14 19.14
C LEU A 122 2.15 -8.53 20.18
N LEU A 123 1.62 -7.99 21.28
CA LEU A 123 2.41 -7.39 22.35
C LEU A 123 3.38 -8.38 22.98
N ALA A 124 2.95 -9.61 23.23
CA ALA A 124 3.78 -10.68 23.75
C ALA A 124 4.95 -10.99 22.80
N ARG A 125 4.70 -11.06 21.51
CA ARG A 125 5.73 -11.26 20.48
C ARG A 125 6.76 -10.13 20.48
N LEU A 126 6.32 -8.88 20.47
CA LEU A 126 7.21 -7.73 20.48
C LEU A 126 8.12 -7.74 21.71
N LYS A 127 7.57 -8.10 22.89
CA LYS A 127 8.32 -8.23 24.13
C LYS A 127 9.29 -9.42 24.13
N GLY A 128 8.91 -10.53 23.49
CA GLY A 128 9.72 -11.75 23.44
C GLY A 128 10.94 -11.65 22.52
N GLU A 129 10.93 -10.76 21.54
CA GLU A 129 11.99 -10.61 20.53
C GLU A 129 12.49 -9.16 20.45
N PRO A 130 13.02 -8.57 21.54
CA PRO A 130 13.38 -7.14 21.60
C PRO A 130 14.53 -6.78 20.65
N ALA A 131 15.38 -7.75 20.31
CA ALA A 131 16.45 -7.54 19.34
C ALA A 131 15.90 -7.18 17.94
N LEU A 132 14.72 -7.68 17.57
CA LEU A 132 14.04 -7.39 16.30
C LEU A 132 13.02 -6.26 16.45
N TYR A 133 12.21 -6.30 17.50
CA TYR A 133 10.99 -5.50 17.62
C TYR A 133 11.02 -4.45 18.73
N GLY A 134 12.10 -4.31 19.48
CA GLY A 134 12.17 -3.43 20.65
C GLY A 134 11.97 -1.93 20.34
N LYS A 135 12.07 -1.50 19.08
CA LYS A 135 11.79 -0.12 18.65
C LYS A 135 10.42 0.02 17.96
N VAL A 136 9.61 -1.05 17.90
CA VAL A 136 8.26 -0.99 17.33
C VAL A 136 7.38 -0.13 18.24
N MET A 137 6.75 0.88 17.66
CA MET A 137 5.72 1.66 18.34
C MET A 137 4.36 1.03 18.07
N VAL A 138 3.56 0.83 19.12
CA VAL A 138 2.19 0.34 18.98
C VAL A 138 1.24 1.49 19.25
N THR A 139 0.37 1.78 18.28
CA THR A 139 -0.71 2.77 18.40
C THR A 139 -2.07 2.10 18.22
N LYS A 140 -3.12 2.83 18.53
CA LYS A 140 -4.49 2.33 18.42
C LYS A 140 -5.10 2.75 17.10
N PHE A 141 -5.83 1.85 16.45
CA PHE A 141 -6.61 2.14 15.26
C PHE A 141 -8.05 1.67 15.41
N ASN A 142 -8.96 2.62 15.25
CA ASN A 142 -10.37 2.37 15.05
C ASN A 142 -10.89 3.49 14.14
N ALA A 143 -11.51 3.14 13.04
CA ALA A 143 -11.75 3.89 11.80
C ALA A 143 -11.83 5.45 11.89
N ASP A 144 -12.27 6.06 12.97
CA ASP A 144 -12.37 7.52 13.10
C ASP A 144 -11.99 8.05 14.49
N LYS A 145 -11.53 7.18 15.40
CA LYS A 145 -11.42 7.51 16.82
C LYS A 145 -10.01 7.80 17.32
N HIS A 146 -8.97 7.31 16.64
CA HIS A 146 -7.61 7.34 17.16
C HIS A 146 -6.60 7.98 16.21
N GLU A 147 -5.56 8.54 16.80
CA GLU A 147 -4.38 8.96 16.05
C GLU A 147 -3.41 7.80 15.92
N ILE A 148 -3.17 7.35 14.69
CA ILE A 148 -2.24 6.24 14.39
C ILE A 148 -0.79 6.68 14.41
N ALA A 149 -0.53 7.97 14.25
CA ALA A 149 0.75 8.65 14.37
C ALA A 149 0.47 10.15 14.57
N ALA A 150 1.46 10.92 15.00
CA ALA A 150 1.35 12.39 15.05
C ALA A 150 1.00 12.93 13.65
N ALA A 151 0.18 13.97 13.60
CA ALA A 151 -0.26 14.57 12.33
C ALA A 151 0.93 14.96 11.46
N GLY A 152 0.90 14.56 10.20
CA GLY A 152 1.95 14.88 9.23
C GLY A 152 3.32 14.23 9.48
N SER A 153 3.42 13.20 10.32
CA SER A 153 4.71 12.59 10.69
C SER A 153 5.07 11.31 9.92
N ALA A 154 4.11 10.67 9.27
CA ALA A 154 4.33 9.43 8.55
C ALA A 154 4.71 9.68 7.09
N ASP A 155 5.74 8.98 6.61
CA ASP A 155 6.06 8.91 5.18
C ASP A 155 5.12 7.97 4.45
N PHE A 156 4.75 6.87 5.12
CA PHE A 156 3.91 5.81 4.58
C PHE A 156 2.82 5.41 5.58
N VAL A 157 1.61 5.21 5.06
CA VAL A 157 0.56 4.40 5.69
C VAL A 157 0.31 3.22 4.76
N LEU A 158 0.51 2.01 5.27
CA LEU A 158 0.35 0.77 4.50
C LEU A 158 -0.79 -0.06 5.07
N THR A 159 -1.66 -0.52 4.20
CA THR A 159 -2.77 -1.40 4.58
C THR A 159 -2.89 -2.58 3.64
N PHE A 160 -3.04 -3.76 4.23
CA PHE A 160 -3.06 -5.03 3.52
C PHE A 160 -4.30 -5.83 3.86
N ARG A 161 -5.26 -5.90 2.93
CA ARG A 161 -6.50 -6.68 3.04
C ARG A 161 -7.42 -6.24 4.20
N ASN A 162 -7.60 -4.94 4.32
CA ASN A 162 -8.49 -4.33 5.31
C ASN A 162 -9.59 -3.47 4.68
N LEU A 163 -9.34 -2.91 3.49
CA LEU A 163 -10.24 -1.96 2.83
C LEU A 163 -11.66 -2.54 2.66
N HIS A 164 -11.76 -3.81 2.21
CA HIS A 164 -13.05 -4.51 2.07
C HIS A 164 -13.86 -4.54 3.36
N ASN A 165 -13.20 -4.67 4.53
CA ASN A 165 -13.88 -4.66 5.83
C ASN A 165 -14.45 -3.29 6.17
N TRP A 166 -13.73 -2.21 5.86
CA TRP A 166 -14.20 -0.84 6.13
C TRP A 166 -15.32 -0.45 5.17
N ILE A 167 -15.25 -0.86 3.90
CA ILE A 167 -16.35 -0.67 2.94
C ILE A 167 -17.60 -1.38 3.45
N GLN A 168 -17.50 -2.66 3.82
CA GLN A 168 -18.63 -3.45 4.32
C GLN A 168 -19.29 -2.85 5.56
N ARG A 169 -18.52 -2.16 6.42
CA ARG A 169 -19.01 -1.55 7.66
C ARG A 169 -19.34 -0.08 7.53
N ASN A 170 -19.23 0.49 6.34
CA ASN A 170 -19.36 1.93 6.11
C ASN A 170 -18.39 2.77 6.97
N GLU A 171 -17.17 2.26 7.18
CA GLU A 171 -16.11 2.86 8.00
C GLU A 171 -14.98 3.46 7.15
N VAL A 172 -15.05 3.34 5.81
CA VAL A 172 -13.93 3.68 4.91
C VAL A 172 -13.55 5.16 4.96
N ASP A 173 -14.53 6.06 5.02
CA ASP A 173 -14.27 7.50 5.08
C ASP A 173 -13.55 7.89 6.37
N GLY A 174 -13.94 7.27 7.50
CA GLY A 174 -13.27 7.46 8.78
C GLY A 174 -11.83 6.99 8.75
N ALA A 175 -11.59 5.78 8.24
CA ALA A 175 -10.25 5.22 8.09
C ALA A 175 -9.35 6.11 7.23
N LEU A 176 -9.84 6.54 6.07
CA LEU A 176 -9.08 7.39 5.15
C LEU A 176 -8.74 8.77 5.73
N ARG A 177 -9.66 9.39 6.51
CA ARG A 177 -9.36 10.63 7.24
C ARG A 177 -8.21 10.45 8.23
N VAL A 178 -8.20 9.35 8.98
CA VAL A 178 -7.12 9.03 9.93
C VAL A 178 -5.79 8.85 9.20
N PHE A 179 -5.77 8.14 8.07
CA PHE A 179 -4.56 7.96 7.26
C PHE A 179 -4.06 9.27 6.67
N HIS A 180 -4.98 10.07 6.15
CA HIS A 180 -4.65 11.40 5.61
C HIS A 180 -4.06 12.31 6.69
N LYS A 181 -4.61 12.31 7.91
CA LYS A 181 -4.07 13.10 9.03
C LYS A 181 -2.65 12.69 9.41
N ALA A 182 -2.36 11.39 9.47
CA ALA A 182 -1.05 10.87 9.87
C ALA A 182 0.04 11.12 8.83
N LEU A 183 -0.28 11.04 7.53
CA LEU A 183 0.68 11.25 6.45
C LEU A 183 1.12 12.70 6.33
N ARG A 184 2.42 12.92 6.11
CA ARG A 184 2.93 14.24 5.68
C ARG A 184 2.43 14.60 4.27
N PRO A 185 2.45 15.89 3.87
CA PRO A 185 2.24 16.26 2.48
C PRO A 185 3.19 15.48 1.56
N GLY A 186 2.67 14.92 0.46
CA GLY A 186 3.43 14.03 -0.43
C GLY A 186 3.73 12.63 0.14
N GLY A 187 3.23 12.31 1.34
CA GLY A 187 3.33 10.96 1.91
C GLY A 187 2.49 9.95 1.13
N ILE A 188 2.83 8.68 1.26
CA ILE A 188 2.29 7.57 0.46
C ILE A 188 1.27 6.77 1.26
N LEU A 189 0.08 6.57 0.70
CA LEU A 189 -0.86 5.54 1.11
C LEU A 189 -0.69 4.33 0.17
N GLY A 190 -0.22 3.21 0.72
CA GLY A 190 -0.13 1.92 0.01
C GLY A 190 -1.29 1.01 0.39
N VAL A 191 -2.01 0.53 -0.62
CA VAL A 191 -3.19 -0.32 -0.43
C VAL A 191 -3.07 -1.59 -1.25
N VAL A 192 -3.16 -2.73 -0.57
CA VAL A 192 -3.30 -4.05 -1.22
C VAL A 192 -4.61 -4.66 -0.74
N ASP A 193 -5.53 -4.98 -1.65
CA ASP A 193 -6.75 -5.68 -1.29
C ASP A 193 -7.25 -6.60 -2.41
N HIS A 194 -8.23 -7.44 -2.10
CA HIS A 194 -8.81 -8.46 -2.98
C HIS A 194 -9.55 -7.81 -4.15
N ARG A 195 -9.06 -8.05 -5.36
CA ARG A 195 -9.62 -7.44 -6.59
C ARG A 195 -10.90 -8.13 -7.01
N GLY A 196 -11.98 -7.36 -7.03
CA GLY A 196 -13.30 -7.80 -7.47
C GLY A 196 -13.46 -7.84 -8.99
N ARG A 197 -14.61 -8.31 -9.43
CA ARG A 197 -15.04 -8.37 -10.83
C ARG A 197 -15.54 -6.99 -11.28
N ASN A 198 -15.22 -6.60 -12.51
CA ASN A 198 -15.67 -5.33 -13.08
C ASN A 198 -17.09 -5.39 -13.67
N ASP A 199 -17.58 -6.59 -13.97
CA ASP A 199 -18.91 -6.84 -14.52
C ASP A 199 -20.03 -6.94 -13.46
N MET A 200 -19.69 -6.73 -12.18
CA MET A 200 -20.62 -6.68 -11.05
C MET A 200 -20.50 -5.36 -10.32
N THR A 201 -21.58 -4.90 -9.67
CA THR A 201 -21.49 -3.71 -8.79
C THR A 201 -20.71 -3.99 -7.53
N GLN A 202 -20.19 -2.95 -6.84
CA GLN A 202 -19.49 -3.13 -5.57
C GLN A 202 -20.42 -3.69 -4.50
N GLU A 203 -21.68 -3.28 -4.48
CA GLU A 203 -22.70 -3.76 -3.52
C GLU A 203 -22.91 -5.26 -3.64
N ALA A 204 -22.99 -5.78 -4.87
CA ALA A 204 -23.17 -7.21 -5.14
C ALA A 204 -21.99 -8.05 -4.63
N GLN A 205 -20.78 -7.47 -4.60
CA GLN A 205 -19.55 -8.15 -4.19
C GLN A 205 -19.20 -7.92 -2.71
N MET A 206 -19.86 -7.01 -2.02
CA MET A 206 -19.48 -6.55 -0.67
C MET A 206 -19.30 -7.70 0.34
N LYS A 207 -20.21 -8.71 0.31
CA LYS A 207 -20.15 -9.85 1.24
C LYS A 207 -19.07 -10.87 0.90
N SER A 208 -18.56 -10.87 -0.31
CA SER A 208 -17.53 -11.81 -0.77
C SER A 208 -16.10 -11.41 -0.37
N GLY A 209 -15.91 -10.20 0.17
CA GLY A 209 -14.60 -9.63 0.48
C GLY A 209 -13.83 -9.11 -0.72
N TYR A 210 -14.39 -9.17 -1.92
CA TYR A 210 -13.81 -8.58 -3.12
C TYR A 210 -14.22 -7.11 -3.27
N VAL A 211 -13.27 -6.30 -3.74
CA VAL A 211 -13.44 -4.86 -3.99
C VAL A 211 -13.09 -4.56 -5.43
N ARG A 212 -13.96 -3.86 -6.13
CA ARG A 212 -13.65 -3.34 -7.47
C ARG A 212 -12.49 -2.35 -7.35
N GLN A 213 -11.50 -2.50 -8.22
CA GLN A 213 -10.33 -1.64 -8.22
C GLN A 213 -10.67 -0.17 -8.52
N ASP A 214 -11.55 0.08 -9.50
CA ASP A 214 -12.02 1.41 -9.84
C ASP A 214 -12.81 2.08 -8.69
N TYR A 215 -13.64 1.30 -7.99
CA TYR A 215 -14.33 1.79 -6.78
C TYR A 215 -13.35 2.16 -5.67
N ALA A 216 -12.34 1.30 -5.41
CA ALA A 216 -11.30 1.60 -4.42
C ALA A 216 -10.55 2.89 -4.76
N ILE A 217 -10.19 3.09 -6.04
CA ILE A 217 -9.52 4.31 -6.50
C ILE A 217 -10.41 5.52 -6.25
N ALA A 218 -11.66 5.49 -6.68
CA ALA A 218 -12.59 6.62 -6.56
C ALA A 218 -12.82 7.02 -5.09
N VAL A 219 -13.01 6.06 -4.19
CA VAL A 219 -13.23 6.32 -2.76
C VAL A 219 -12.00 6.93 -2.11
N ILE A 220 -10.81 6.45 -2.45
CA ILE A 220 -9.55 6.95 -1.88
C ILE A 220 -9.23 8.35 -2.43
N GLU A 221 -9.45 8.60 -3.72
CA GLU A 221 -9.25 9.93 -4.31
C GLU A 221 -10.21 10.97 -3.73
N LYS A 222 -11.47 10.61 -3.48
CA LYS A 222 -12.46 11.46 -2.78
C LYS A 222 -11.98 11.89 -1.39
N ALA A 223 -11.15 11.10 -0.73
CA ALA A 223 -10.58 11.41 0.58
C ALA A 223 -9.32 12.30 0.54
N GLY A 224 -8.97 12.90 -0.60
CA GLY A 224 -7.85 13.83 -0.74
C GLY A 224 -6.51 13.18 -1.12
N PHE A 225 -6.56 11.99 -1.66
CA PHE A 225 -5.39 11.31 -2.22
C PHE A 225 -5.41 11.38 -3.76
N LYS A 226 -4.25 11.20 -4.38
CA LYS A 226 -4.12 11.07 -5.83
C LYS A 226 -3.45 9.75 -6.17
N LEU A 227 -4.05 8.98 -7.09
CA LEU A 227 -3.43 7.76 -7.59
C LEU A 227 -2.07 8.08 -8.23
N ALA A 228 -1.03 7.39 -7.78
CA ALA A 228 0.36 7.56 -8.24
C ALA A 228 0.89 6.31 -8.95
N GLY A 229 0.21 5.19 -8.85
CA GLY A 229 0.59 3.97 -9.56
C GLY A 229 -0.28 2.77 -9.19
N VAL A 230 -0.26 1.81 -10.09
CA VAL A 230 -0.89 0.49 -9.97
C VAL A 230 0.17 -0.56 -10.24
N SER A 231 0.20 -1.63 -9.46
CA SER A 231 1.09 -2.77 -9.67
C SER A 231 0.30 -4.07 -9.72
N GLU A 232 0.67 -4.93 -10.62
CA GLU A 232 0.12 -6.28 -10.78
C GLU A 232 0.93 -7.35 -10.02
N ALA A 233 1.89 -6.95 -9.18
CA ALA A 233 2.73 -7.88 -8.42
C ALA A 233 1.93 -8.91 -7.60
N ASN A 234 0.75 -8.52 -7.10
CA ASN A 234 -0.13 -9.39 -6.32
C ASN A 234 -1.32 -9.93 -7.12
N ALA A 235 -1.30 -9.84 -8.45
CA ALA A 235 -2.35 -10.39 -9.29
C ALA A 235 -2.32 -11.92 -9.31
N ASN A 236 -3.51 -12.53 -9.31
CA ASN A 236 -3.66 -13.97 -9.49
C ASN A 236 -4.75 -14.28 -10.53
N PRO A 237 -4.39 -14.53 -11.78
CA PRO A 237 -5.38 -14.81 -12.84
C PRO A 237 -6.13 -16.13 -12.65
N LYS A 238 -5.69 -17.02 -11.73
CA LYS A 238 -6.40 -18.26 -11.41
C LYS A 238 -7.62 -18.04 -10.51
N ASP A 239 -7.69 -16.87 -9.85
CA ASP A 239 -8.80 -16.51 -8.98
C ASP A 239 -10.01 -16.05 -9.82
N THR A 240 -11.02 -16.90 -9.93
CA THR A 240 -12.27 -16.63 -10.69
C THR A 240 -13.26 -15.71 -9.96
N LYS A 241 -13.03 -15.47 -8.66
CA LYS A 241 -13.78 -14.50 -7.82
C LYS A 241 -15.26 -14.86 -7.60
N ASP A 242 -15.65 -16.09 -7.89
CA ASP A 242 -17.03 -16.63 -7.76
C ASP A 242 -17.13 -17.76 -6.73
N HIS A 243 -16.23 -17.74 -5.75
CA HIS A 243 -16.13 -18.78 -4.73
C HIS A 243 -17.28 -18.73 -3.71
N PRO A 244 -17.75 -19.87 -3.19
CA PRO A 244 -18.94 -19.96 -2.31
C PRO A 244 -18.89 -19.05 -1.07
N GLU A 245 -17.70 -18.93 -0.43
CA GLU A 245 -17.48 -18.06 0.72
C GLU A 245 -16.60 -16.84 0.35
N GLY A 246 -16.66 -16.41 -0.91
CA GLY A 246 -15.82 -15.33 -1.44
C GLY A 246 -14.34 -15.61 -1.24
N VAL A 247 -13.55 -14.57 -0.94
CA VAL A 247 -12.10 -14.66 -0.73
C VAL A 247 -11.70 -15.64 0.38
N TRP A 248 -12.58 -15.90 1.33
CA TRP A 248 -12.30 -16.80 2.45
C TRP A 248 -12.40 -18.28 2.11
N THR A 249 -12.87 -18.63 0.91
CA THR A 249 -12.78 -19.99 0.37
C THR A 249 -11.33 -20.36 0.10
N LEU A 250 -10.55 -19.38 -0.36
CA LEU A 250 -9.15 -19.54 -0.76
C LEU A 250 -8.18 -19.58 0.44
N PRO A 251 -6.92 -20.02 0.20
CA PRO A 251 -5.85 -19.89 1.20
C PRO A 251 -5.68 -18.44 1.69
N PRO A 252 -5.25 -18.26 2.94
CA PRO A 252 -5.01 -19.24 3.99
C PRO A 252 -6.25 -19.54 4.83
N SER A 253 -7.40 -19.00 4.45
CA SER A 253 -8.65 -19.06 5.28
C SER A 253 -9.32 -20.43 5.23
N TYR A 254 -9.43 -21.00 4.02
CA TYR A 254 -10.07 -22.31 3.81
C TYR A 254 -11.37 -22.48 4.59
N ARG A 255 -12.29 -21.49 4.47
CA ARG A 255 -13.55 -21.49 5.25
C ARG A 255 -14.41 -22.73 5.01
N LEU A 256 -14.27 -23.36 3.84
CA LEU A 256 -14.92 -24.63 3.51
C LEU A 256 -14.20 -25.86 4.10
N LYS A 257 -13.10 -25.66 4.87
CA LYS A 257 -12.26 -26.71 5.46
C LYS A 257 -11.71 -27.66 4.39
N ASP A 258 -12.10 -28.94 4.43
CA ASP A 258 -11.60 -29.96 3.53
C ASP A 258 -12.39 -30.08 2.21
N LYS A 259 -13.57 -29.41 2.13
CA LYS A 259 -14.37 -29.44 0.90
C LYS A 259 -13.63 -28.77 -0.24
N ASP A 260 -13.37 -29.53 -1.30
CA ASP A 260 -12.67 -29.10 -2.52
C ASP A 260 -11.30 -28.43 -2.25
N ARG A 261 -10.64 -28.80 -1.15
CA ARG A 261 -9.43 -28.13 -0.67
C ARG A 261 -8.32 -28.10 -1.70
N SER A 262 -8.03 -29.21 -2.38
CA SER A 262 -7.00 -29.29 -3.42
C SER A 262 -7.26 -28.36 -4.60
N LYS A 263 -8.54 -28.17 -4.97
CA LYS A 263 -8.93 -27.20 -6.00
C LYS A 263 -8.56 -25.76 -5.57
N PHE A 264 -8.87 -25.37 -4.33
CA PHE A 264 -8.58 -24.03 -3.83
C PHE A 264 -7.09 -23.81 -3.55
N GLU A 265 -6.36 -24.84 -3.16
CA GLU A 265 -4.89 -24.81 -3.06
C GLU A 265 -4.22 -24.56 -4.41
N ALA A 266 -4.72 -25.18 -5.49
CA ALA A 266 -4.20 -24.98 -6.84
C ALA A 266 -4.43 -23.57 -7.38
N ILE A 267 -5.46 -22.87 -6.90
CA ILE A 267 -5.68 -21.43 -7.17
C ILE A 267 -4.68 -20.59 -6.41
N GLY A 268 -4.43 -20.89 -5.13
CA GLY A 268 -3.61 -20.09 -4.25
C GLY A 268 -4.37 -18.95 -3.55
N GLU A 269 -3.66 -17.93 -3.06
CA GLU A 269 -4.31 -16.75 -2.48
C GLU A 269 -5.05 -15.95 -3.56
N SER A 270 -6.06 -15.16 -3.16
CA SER A 270 -6.90 -14.36 -4.06
C SER A 270 -6.11 -13.41 -4.95
N ASP A 271 -6.70 -13.04 -6.08
CA ASP A 271 -6.26 -11.92 -6.90
C ASP A 271 -6.33 -10.60 -6.10
N ARG A 272 -5.28 -9.76 -6.20
CA ARG A 272 -5.20 -8.51 -5.45
C ARG A 272 -4.66 -7.39 -6.30
N PHE A 273 -5.29 -6.23 -6.21
CA PHE A 273 -4.70 -5.01 -6.67
C PHE A 273 -3.67 -4.49 -5.65
N THR A 274 -2.68 -3.77 -6.16
CA THR A 274 -1.70 -3.03 -5.35
C THR A 274 -1.66 -1.59 -5.85
N LEU A 275 -2.15 -0.68 -5.02
CA LEU A 275 -2.36 0.73 -5.37
C LEU A 275 -1.47 1.63 -4.52
N LYS A 276 -0.83 2.61 -5.16
CA LYS A 276 -0.05 3.64 -4.51
C LYS A 276 -0.70 5.00 -4.73
N PHE A 277 -0.97 5.68 -3.63
CA PHE A 277 -1.52 7.03 -3.65
C PHE A 277 -0.58 8.01 -2.96
N ILE A 278 -0.64 9.27 -3.37
CA ILE A 278 0.06 10.39 -2.73
C ILE A 278 -0.97 11.26 -2.03
N LYS A 279 -0.72 11.62 -0.76
CA LYS A 279 -1.48 12.67 -0.09
C LYS A 279 -1.26 13.99 -0.80
N GLN A 280 -2.34 14.64 -1.22
CA GLN A 280 -2.29 16.00 -1.76
C GLN A 280 -2.09 17.03 -0.64
N PHE A 281 -1.69 18.23 -1.00
CA PHE A 281 -1.44 19.35 -0.08
C PHE A 281 -2.74 19.90 0.50
#